data_a362592e7bb4f41a7b27946a68bdb95a
#
_entry.id   a362592e7bb4f41a7b27946a68bdb95a
#
_cell.length_a   1.000
_cell.length_b   1.000
_cell.length_c   1.000
_cell.angle_alpha   90.00
_cell.angle_beta   90.00
_cell.angle_gamma   90.00
#
_symmetry.space_group_name_H-M   'P 1'
#
loop_
_entity.id
_entity.type
_entity.pdbx_description
1 polymer ?
#
loop_
_entity_poly.entity_id
_entity_poly.type
_entity_poly.pdbx_seq_one_letter_code
_entity_poly.pdbx_strand_id
1 'polypeptide(L)'
;MIKKLQKKYALSEQGAKDLIKGCLACVLQNLSFMFPVGLLYYMVSDLMNGGVPGGKIPFYVAGCVVCIGLILLTTFFQYNATYFATYKESGIRRITLAEHLRKIPLSFLGKKDLADLTSTIMADCTFLEQSFSHFIPELAGSIISTVLISIGLLFTDWRMALAALWVLPVAFAIVGFSAKIQENLNQKAMDVKMACADGIQECIETVRDLKANNAEQAYLKGLEKKIRAVEHRSILNEFGLAAFVVSASLVLKLGIATVALVGAVLLMQGSLSVLTFFMFLLVVSRLYDPLQGALQNLAAVISTRTNIARMN
;
A
#
# COMPACT_ATOMS: atom_id res chain seq x y z
N MET A 1 -20.90 6.19 -9.00
CA MET A 1 -19.62 5.78 -8.42
C MET A 1 -19.79 4.60 -7.47
N ILE A 2 -20.66 4.68 -6.46
CA ILE A 2 -20.91 3.61 -5.46
C ILE A 2 -21.27 2.27 -6.11
N LYS A 3 -22.27 2.20 -7.01
CA LYS A 3 -22.64 0.97 -7.71
C LYS A 3 -21.50 0.31 -8.51
N LYS A 4 -20.57 1.11 -9.07
CA LYS A 4 -19.38 0.57 -9.75
C LYS A 4 -18.40 -0.04 -8.76
N LEU A 5 -18.21 0.57 -7.57
CA LEU A 5 -17.37 0.04 -6.51
C LEU A 5 -17.94 -1.24 -5.92
N GLN A 6 -19.25 -1.28 -5.67
CA GLN A 6 -19.93 -2.50 -5.21
C GLN A 6 -19.68 -3.67 -6.15
N LYS A 7 -19.92 -3.48 -7.48
CA LYS A 7 -19.71 -4.54 -8.47
C LYS A 7 -18.25 -4.92 -8.66
N LYS A 8 -17.32 -3.93 -8.57
CA LYS A 8 -15.89 -4.16 -8.78
C LYS A 8 -15.22 -4.88 -7.61
N TYR A 9 -15.67 -4.61 -6.39
CA TYR A 9 -15.02 -5.06 -5.17
C TYR A 9 -15.91 -5.94 -4.27
N ALA A 10 -17.09 -6.34 -4.77
CA ALA A 10 -18.06 -7.15 -4.02
C ALA A 10 -18.37 -6.58 -2.62
N LEU A 11 -18.53 -5.24 -2.52
CA LEU A 11 -18.81 -4.53 -1.28
C LEU A 11 -20.30 -4.32 -1.08
N SER A 12 -20.73 -4.24 0.17
CA SER A 12 -22.04 -3.70 0.52
C SER A 12 -22.15 -2.22 0.14
N GLU A 13 -23.35 -1.67 0.14
CA GLU A 13 -23.52 -0.23 -0.10
C GLU A 13 -22.81 0.62 0.95
N GLN A 14 -22.89 0.17 2.21
CA GLN A 14 -22.22 0.83 3.32
C GLN A 14 -20.69 0.70 3.19
N GLY A 15 -20.17 -0.49 2.89
CA GLY A 15 -18.74 -0.72 2.68
C GLY A 15 -18.16 0.12 1.55
N ALA A 16 -18.91 0.34 0.46
CA ALA A 16 -18.48 1.24 -0.62
C ALA A 16 -18.44 2.71 -0.20
N LYS A 17 -19.38 3.17 0.65
CA LYS A 17 -19.37 4.53 1.23
C LYS A 17 -18.20 4.70 2.19
N ASP A 18 -17.96 3.71 3.03
CA ASP A 18 -16.89 3.74 4.03
C ASP A 18 -15.50 3.69 3.36
N LEU A 19 -15.34 2.94 2.25
CA LEU A 19 -14.12 2.98 1.45
C LEU A 19 -13.83 4.39 0.90
N ILE A 20 -14.84 5.10 0.40
CA ILE A 20 -14.67 6.48 -0.08
C ILE A 20 -14.26 7.40 1.08
N LYS A 21 -14.92 7.28 2.24
CA LYS A 21 -14.55 8.04 3.44
C LYS A 21 -13.11 7.75 3.87
N GLY A 22 -12.69 6.48 3.84
CA GLY A 22 -11.32 6.06 4.11
C GLY A 22 -10.31 6.72 3.17
N CYS A 23 -10.59 6.71 1.85
CA CYS A 23 -9.74 7.39 0.87
C CYS A 23 -9.63 8.91 1.14
N LEU A 24 -10.74 9.58 1.44
CA LEU A 24 -10.74 11.01 1.76
C LEU A 24 -10.00 11.30 3.07
N ALA A 25 -10.15 10.46 4.08
CA ALA A 25 -9.43 10.58 5.33
C ALA A 25 -7.91 10.42 5.14
N CYS A 26 -7.46 9.50 4.27
CA CYS A 26 -6.05 9.38 3.89
C CYS A 26 -5.54 10.64 3.16
N VAL A 27 -6.33 11.26 2.28
CA VAL A 27 -5.98 12.55 1.66
C VAL A 27 -5.79 13.63 2.71
N LEU A 28 -6.74 13.78 3.63
CA LEU A 28 -6.67 14.77 4.69
C LEU A 28 -5.44 14.56 5.60
N GLN A 29 -5.16 13.31 5.94
CA GLN A 29 -3.96 12.97 6.72
C GLN A 29 -2.68 13.35 5.98
N ASN A 30 -2.54 12.98 4.70
CA ASN A 30 -1.36 13.32 3.90
C ASN A 30 -1.17 14.83 3.76
N LEU A 31 -2.27 15.60 3.60
CA LEU A 31 -2.21 17.05 3.58
C LEU A 31 -1.84 17.63 4.95
N SER A 32 -2.29 17.02 6.05
CA SER A 32 -1.95 17.49 7.39
C SER A 32 -0.45 17.39 7.69
N PHE A 33 0.25 16.42 7.11
CA PHE A 33 1.71 16.30 7.20
C PHE A 33 2.48 17.44 6.49
N MET A 34 1.80 18.26 5.67
CA MET A 34 2.42 19.43 5.04
C MET A 34 2.39 20.68 5.93
N PHE A 35 1.53 20.74 6.96
CA PHE A 35 1.48 21.91 7.85
C PHE A 35 2.80 22.19 8.60
N PRO A 36 3.50 21.19 9.16
CA PRO A 36 4.81 21.42 9.76
C PRO A 36 5.83 22.00 8.79
N VAL A 37 5.76 21.64 7.49
CA VAL A 37 6.64 22.19 6.44
C VAL A 37 6.34 23.68 6.25
N GLY A 38 5.06 24.07 6.24
CA GLY A 38 4.65 25.47 6.19
C GLY A 38 5.14 26.27 7.38
N LEU A 39 5.03 25.70 8.59
CA LEU A 39 5.53 26.35 9.81
C LEU A 39 7.07 26.55 9.76
N LEU A 40 7.79 25.53 9.29
CA LEU A 40 9.23 25.58 9.12
C LEU A 40 9.63 26.63 8.06
N TYR A 41 8.87 26.76 6.98
CA TYR A 41 9.07 27.79 5.96
C TYR A 41 9.00 29.20 6.57
N TYR A 42 8.00 29.50 7.39
CA TYR A 42 7.89 30.79 8.08
C TYR A 42 9.05 31.04 9.03
N MET A 43 9.46 30.01 9.78
CA MET A 43 10.59 30.11 10.71
C MET A 43 11.91 30.42 9.97
N VAL A 44 12.18 29.72 8.85
CA VAL A 44 13.38 29.98 8.03
C VAL A 44 13.31 31.36 7.39
N SER A 45 12.13 31.81 6.97
CA SER A 45 11.95 33.18 6.46
C SER A 45 12.32 34.25 7.51
N ASP A 46 11.86 34.08 8.73
CA ASP A 46 12.23 35.02 9.82
C ASP A 46 13.72 34.97 10.13
N LEU A 47 14.35 33.80 10.14
CA LEU A 47 15.79 33.63 10.34
C LEU A 47 16.60 34.37 9.27
N MET A 48 16.19 34.30 8.02
CA MET A 48 16.84 34.99 6.89
C MET A 48 16.65 36.50 6.93
N ASN A 49 15.56 36.99 7.52
CA ASN A 49 15.26 38.43 7.66
C ASN A 49 15.81 39.10 8.93
N GLY A 50 16.79 38.51 9.57
CA GLY A 50 17.49 39.13 10.71
C GLY A 50 17.32 38.40 12.04
N GLY A 51 16.81 37.18 12.01
CA GLY A 51 16.64 36.31 13.19
C GLY A 51 15.18 36.22 13.67
N VAL A 52 14.93 35.24 14.52
CA VAL A 52 13.60 35.06 15.11
C VAL A 52 13.43 36.01 16.28
N PRO A 53 12.57 37.06 16.22
CA PRO A 53 12.31 37.91 17.36
C PRO A 53 11.82 37.09 18.55
N GLY A 54 12.37 37.36 19.76
CA GLY A 54 11.98 36.62 20.97
C GLY A 54 10.46 36.57 21.23
N GLY A 55 9.75 37.60 20.81
CA GLY A 55 8.27 37.65 20.86
C GLY A 55 7.54 36.66 19.91
N LYS A 56 8.22 36.10 18.89
CA LYS A 56 7.65 35.11 17.99
C LYS A 56 7.87 33.65 18.42
N ILE A 57 8.71 33.38 19.41
CA ILE A 57 8.94 32.03 19.92
C ILE A 57 7.66 31.37 20.40
N PRO A 58 6.77 32.02 21.18
CA PRO A 58 5.48 31.41 21.56
C PRO A 58 4.59 31.06 20.36
N PHE A 59 4.62 31.85 19.28
CA PHE A 59 3.90 31.56 18.06
C PHE A 59 4.36 30.25 17.41
N TYR A 60 5.67 30.01 17.30
CA TYR A 60 6.20 28.77 16.74
C TYR A 60 5.93 27.56 17.64
N VAL A 61 6.03 27.73 18.96
CA VAL A 61 5.68 26.66 19.91
C VAL A 61 4.19 26.32 19.81
N ALA A 62 3.32 27.31 19.82
CA ALA A 62 1.88 27.12 19.64
C ALA A 62 1.58 26.46 18.27
N GLY A 63 2.25 26.91 17.20
CA GLY A 63 2.14 26.31 15.87
C GLY A 63 2.52 24.83 15.83
N CYS A 64 3.61 24.44 16.52
CA CYS A 64 3.99 23.03 16.65
C CYS A 64 2.92 22.22 17.38
N VAL A 65 2.38 22.73 18.49
CA VAL A 65 1.32 22.05 19.25
C VAL A 65 0.07 21.88 18.39
N VAL A 66 -0.34 22.91 17.63
CA VAL A 66 -1.47 22.86 16.71
C VAL A 66 -1.21 21.85 15.59
N CYS A 67 -0.03 21.82 14.98
CA CYS A 67 0.33 20.85 13.96
C CYS A 67 0.25 19.41 14.49
N ILE A 68 0.79 19.14 15.67
CA ILE A 68 0.71 17.83 16.31
C ILE A 68 -0.76 17.44 16.57
N GLY A 69 -1.56 18.35 17.13
CA GLY A 69 -2.97 18.14 17.39
C GLY A 69 -3.75 17.83 16.11
N LEU A 70 -3.48 18.56 15.04
CA LEU A 70 -4.12 18.36 13.73
C LEU A 70 -3.72 17.01 13.11
N ILE A 71 -2.45 16.63 13.19
CA ILE A 71 -1.96 15.33 12.71
C ILE A 71 -2.61 14.20 13.52
N LEU A 72 -2.65 14.29 14.85
CA LEU A 72 -3.31 13.30 15.70
C LEU A 72 -4.79 13.16 15.37
N LEU A 73 -5.49 14.28 15.19
CA LEU A 73 -6.90 14.30 14.84
C LEU A 73 -7.17 13.64 13.48
N THR A 74 -6.41 14.04 12.46
CA THR A 74 -6.58 13.45 11.11
C THR A 74 -6.20 11.99 11.07
N THR A 75 -5.17 11.56 11.80
CA THR A 75 -4.79 10.15 11.93
C THR A 75 -5.86 9.34 12.64
N PHE A 76 -6.47 9.87 13.70
CA PHE A 76 -7.58 9.22 14.39
C PHE A 76 -8.79 9.03 13.48
N PHE A 77 -9.17 10.06 12.71
CA PHE A 77 -10.26 9.95 11.73
C PHE A 77 -9.93 8.95 10.61
N GLN A 78 -8.71 8.98 10.10
CA GLN A 78 -8.25 8.05 9.07
C GLN A 78 -8.32 6.61 9.58
N TYR A 79 -7.78 6.35 10.78
CA TYR A 79 -7.79 5.01 11.38
C TYR A 79 -9.21 4.48 11.56
N ASN A 80 -10.13 5.29 12.10
CA ASN A 80 -11.53 4.91 12.27
C ASN A 80 -12.23 4.66 10.93
N ALA A 81 -12.00 5.50 9.92
CA ALA A 81 -12.64 5.37 8.63
C ALA A 81 -12.13 4.17 7.81
N THR A 82 -10.89 3.74 8.02
CA THR A 82 -10.28 2.63 7.28
C THR A 82 -10.43 1.30 8.03
N TYR A 83 -9.94 1.18 9.26
CA TYR A 83 -9.89 -0.10 9.97
C TYR A 83 -11.23 -0.54 10.53
N PHE A 84 -11.89 0.28 11.34
CA PHE A 84 -13.14 -0.14 11.97
C PHE A 84 -14.26 -0.41 10.96
N ALA A 85 -14.38 0.43 9.94
CA ALA A 85 -15.35 0.22 8.87
C ALA A 85 -15.09 -1.08 8.10
N THR A 86 -13.83 -1.39 7.81
CA THR A 86 -13.45 -2.59 7.07
C THR A 86 -13.64 -3.86 7.89
N TYR A 87 -13.31 -3.86 9.16
CA TYR A 87 -13.54 -5.03 10.02
C TYR A 87 -15.03 -5.38 10.13
N LYS A 88 -15.90 -4.37 10.24
CA LYS A 88 -17.35 -4.56 10.22
C LYS A 88 -17.82 -5.17 8.89
N GLU A 89 -17.36 -4.64 7.77
CA GLU A 89 -17.68 -5.16 6.43
C GLU A 89 -17.16 -6.59 6.24
N SER A 90 -15.95 -6.90 6.71
CA SER A 90 -15.36 -8.24 6.67
C SER A 90 -16.19 -9.25 7.47
N GLY A 91 -16.66 -8.88 8.67
CA GLY A 91 -17.55 -9.70 9.47
C GLY A 91 -18.86 -10.02 8.74
N ILE A 92 -19.52 -9.01 8.16
CA ILE A 92 -20.75 -9.17 7.36
C ILE A 92 -20.50 -10.12 6.18
N ARG A 93 -19.38 -9.96 5.49
CA ARG A 93 -19.02 -10.81 4.33
C ARG A 93 -18.84 -12.26 4.73
N ARG A 94 -18.10 -12.55 5.81
CA ARG A 94 -17.92 -13.93 6.32
C ARG A 94 -19.24 -14.58 6.67
N ILE A 95 -20.14 -13.85 7.37
CA ILE A 95 -21.47 -14.31 7.69
C ILE A 95 -22.29 -14.60 6.41
N THR A 96 -22.24 -13.70 5.43
CA THR A 96 -22.97 -13.87 4.17
C THR A 96 -22.46 -15.08 3.39
N LEU A 97 -21.15 -15.32 3.34
CA LEU A 97 -20.55 -16.50 2.71
C LEU A 97 -20.98 -17.79 3.43
N ALA A 98 -20.93 -17.80 4.76
CA ALA A 98 -21.40 -18.96 5.55
C ALA A 98 -22.89 -19.26 5.32
N GLU A 99 -23.73 -18.21 5.24
CA GLU A 99 -25.15 -18.36 4.94
C GLU A 99 -25.40 -18.88 3.50
N HIS A 100 -24.57 -18.48 2.54
CA HIS A 100 -24.62 -19.03 1.18
C HIS A 100 -24.22 -20.52 1.18
N LEU A 101 -23.14 -20.89 1.86
CA LEU A 101 -22.71 -22.28 1.97
C LEU A 101 -23.81 -23.17 2.60
N ARG A 102 -24.50 -22.66 3.63
CA ARG A 102 -25.62 -23.37 4.28
C ARG A 102 -26.77 -23.68 3.31
N LYS A 103 -26.96 -22.87 2.27
CA LYS A 103 -28.04 -23.00 1.27
C LYS A 103 -27.65 -23.81 0.04
N ILE A 104 -26.37 -24.14 -0.14
CA ILE A 104 -25.88 -24.88 -1.30
C ILE A 104 -26.26 -26.37 -1.17
N PRO A 105 -26.68 -27.03 -2.26
CA PRO A 105 -26.99 -28.46 -2.27
C PRO A 105 -25.77 -29.32 -1.88
N LEU A 106 -26.01 -30.43 -1.17
CA LEU A 106 -24.96 -31.37 -0.78
C LEU A 106 -24.17 -31.91 -1.99
N SER A 107 -24.82 -32.05 -3.14
CA SER A 107 -24.15 -32.47 -4.38
C SER A 107 -23.07 -31.51 -4.88
N PHE A 108 -23.16 -30.24 -4.53
CA PHE A 108 -22.12 -29.27 -4.82
C PHE A 108 -20.94 -29.41 -3.84
N LEU A 109 -21.24 -29.58 -2.54
CA LEU A 109 -20.20 -29.74 -1.53
C LEU A 109 -19.38 -31.03 -1.76
N GLY A 110 -19.97 -32.08 -2.32
CA GLY A 110 -19.26 -33.30 -2.68
C GLY A 110 -18.35 -33.18 -3.90
N LYS A 111 -18.48 -32.10 -4.70
CA LYS A 111 -17.63 -31.81 -5.88
C LYS A 111 -16.55 -30.76 -5.61
N LYS A 112 -16.62 -30.05 -4.51
CA LYS A 112 -15.70 -28.98 -4.15
C LYS A 112 -14.84 -29.44 -2.99
N ASP A 113 -13.57 -29.03 -3.03
CA ASP A 113 -12.66 -29.25 -1.92
C ASP A 113 -13.07 -28.36 -0.73
N LEU A 114 -13.29 -29.00 0.42
CA LEU A 114 -13.65 -28.31 1.66
C LEU A 114 -12.52 -27.38 2.13
N ALA A 115 -11.26 -27.75 1.86
CA ALA A 115 -10.09 -26.93 2.17
C ALA A 115 -10.10 -25.64 1.36
N ASP A 116 -10.45 -25.68 0.06
CA ASP A 116 -10.57 -24.49 -0.79
C ASP A 116 -11.69 -23.55 -0.32
N LEU A 117 -12.84 -24.09 0.08
CA LEU A 117 -13.94 -23.30 0.63
C LEU A 117 -13.57 -22.62 1.94
N THR A 118 -12.88 -23.35 2.82
CA THR A 118 -12.38 -22.81 4.11
C THR A 118 -11.34 -21.73 3.87
N SER A 119 -10.41 -21.95 2.94
CA SER A 119 -9.40 -20.97 2.54
C SER A 119 -10.04 -19.69 1.99
N THR A 120 -11.10 -19.81 1.18
CA THR A 120 -11.84 -18.64 0.65
C THR A 120 -12.46 -17.81 1.79
N ILE A 121 -13.10 -18.45 2.76
CA ILE A 121 -13.74 -17.73 3.88
C ILE A 121 -12.70 -17.10 4.81
N MET A 122 -11.62 -17.79 5.08
CA MET A 122 -10.62 -17.32 6.06
C MET A 122 -9.53 -16.48 5.40
N ALA A 123 -8.78 -17.03 4.46
CA ALA A 123 -7.60 -16.37 3.89
C ALA A 123 -7.96 -15.26 2.90
N ASP A 124 -8.86 -15.54 1.92
CA ASP A 124 -9.22 -14.53 0.92
C ASP A 124 -9.98 -13.36 1.55
N CYS A 125 -10.88 -13.61 2.52
CA CYS A 125 -11.53 -12.52 3.26
C CYS A 125 -10.55 -11.70 4.08
N THR A 126 -9.54 -12.31 4.72
CA THR A 126 -8.50 -11.57 5.45
C THR A 126 -7.65 -10.73 4.52
N PHE A 127 -7.29 -11.24 3.35
CA PHE A 127 -6.56 -10.47 2.33
C PHE A 127 -7.38 -9.27 1.83
N LEU A 128 -8.68 -9.44 1.58
CA LEU A 128 -9.56 -8.34 1.21
C LEU A 128 -9.72 -7.32 2.35
N GLU A 129 -9.76 -7.78 3.59
CA GLU A 129 -9.77 -6.91 4.76
C GLU A 129 -8.55 -5.99 4.79
N GLN A 130 -7.34 -6.52 4.60
CA GLN A 130 -6.11 -5.73 4.49
C GLN A 130 -6.13 -4.79 3.27
N SER A 131 -6.67 -5.26 2.15
CA SER A 131 -6.76 -4.45 0.93
C SER A 131 -7.65 -3.23 1.10
N PHE A 132 -8.78 -3.36 1.79
CA PHE A 132 -9.74 -2.28 2.00
C PHE A 132 -9.41 -1.39 3.20
N SER A 133 -8.75 -1.93 4.23
CA SER A 133 -8.34 -1.14 5.39
C SER A 133 -7.06 -0.34 5.13
N HIS A 134 -6.17 -0.83 4.28
CA HIS A 134 -4.84 -0.27 4.13
C HIS A 134 -4.48 0.04 2.67
N PHE A 135 -4.37 -0.97 1.80
CA PHE A 135 -3.74 -0.81 0.49
C PHE A 135 -4.49 0.15 -0.46
N ILE A 136 -5.80 0.00 -0.59
CA ILE A 136 -6.61 0.80 -1.51
C ILE A 136 -6.78 2.25 -1.02
N PRO A 137 -7.14 2.52 0.25
CA PRO A 137 -7.24 3.89 0.76
C PRO A 137 -5.91 4.63 0.73
N GLU A 138 -4.80 3.98 1.09
CA GLU A 138 -3.47 4.58 1.06
C GLU A 138 -3.03 4.93 -0.35
N LEU A 139 -3.19 4.00 -1.32
CA LEU A 139 -2.87 4.26 -2.73
C LEU A 139 -3.70 5.43 -3.30
N ALA A 140 -5.01 5.40 -3.10
CA ALA A 140 -5.90 6.46 -3.59
C ALA A 140 -5.59 7.80 -2.90
N GLY A 141 -5.40 7.79 -1.57
CA GLY A 141 -5.06 8.95 -0.78
C GLY A 141 -3.74 9.57 -1.23
N SER A 142 -2.71 8.76 -1.43
CA SER A 142 -1.38 9.21 -1.88
C SER A 142 -1.41 9.81 -3.28
N ILE A 143 -2.12 9.21 -4.23
CA ILE A 143 -2.25 9.75 -5.59
C ILE A 143 -2.96 11.10 -5.56
N ILE A 144 -4.11 11.20 -4.87
CA ILE A 144 -4.90 12.42 -4.82
C ILE A 144 -4.13 13.55 -4.11
N SER A 145 -3.52 13.27 -2.96
CA SER A 145 -2.75 14.26 -2.21
C SER A 145 -1.53 14.73 -3.01
N THR A 146 -0.84 13.82 -3.70
CA THR A 146 0.28 14.16 -4.58
C THR A 146 -0.16 15.10 -5.71
N VAL A 147 -1.28 14.83 -6.37
CA VAL A 147 -1.82 15.73 -7.42
C VAL A 147 -2.12 17.10 -6.86
N LEU A 148 -2.78 17.20 -5.69
CA LEU A 148 -3.10 18.48 -5.06
C LEU A 148 -1.83 19.27 -4.70
N ILE A 149 -0.83 18.62 -4.10
CA ILE A 149 0.43 19.27 -3.74
C ILE A 149 1.21 19.68 -5.02
N SER A 150 1.20 18.83 -6.05
CA SER A 150 1.85 19.12 -7.34
C SER A 150 1.29 20.37 -8.02
N ILE A 151 -0.03 20.56 -7.97
CA ILE A 151 -0.70 21.77 -8.46
C ILE A 151 -0.18 23.00 -7.69
N GLY A 152 -0.08 22.92 -6.35
CA GLY A 152 0.50 24.01 -5.54
C GLY A 152 1.95 24.33 -5.91
N LEU A 153 2.78 23.30 -6.12
CA LEU A 153 4.18 23.48 -6.55
C LEU A 153 4.30 24.14 -7.93
N LEU A 154 3.44 23.77 -8.89
CA LEU A 154 3.42 24.36 -10.23
C LEU A 154 3.08 25.86 -10.20
N PHE A 155 2.21 26.30 -9.30
CA PHE A 155 1.90 27.71 -9.11
C PHE A 155 3.05 28.50 -8.47
N THR A 156 3.92 27.84 -7.70
CA THR A 156 5.05 28.51 -7.03
C THR A 156 6.23 28.72 -7.99
N ASP A 157 6.73 27.67 -8.61
CA ASP A 157 7.74 27.71 -9.69
C ASP A 157 7.61 26.44 -10.55
N TRP A 158 7.18 26.60 -11.80
CA TRP A 158 6.94 25.50 -12.71
C TRP A 158 8.21 24.72 -13.08
N ARG A 159 9.39 25.37 -13.10
CA ARG A 159 10.69 24.75 -13.43
C ARG A 159 11.12 23.79 -12.34
N MET A 160 11.02 24.23 -11.10
CA MET A 160 11.29 23.39 -9.92
C MET A 160 10.27 22.27 -9.79
N ALA A 161 8.99 22.56 -10.06
CA ALA A 161 7.93 21.56 -10.04
C ALA A 161 8.15 20.46 -11.09
N LEU A 162 8.55 20.80 -12.32
CA LEU A 162 8.91 19.81 -13.34
C LEU A 162 10.11 18.96 -12.91
N ALA A 163 11.14 19.56 -12.31
CA ALA A 163 12.28 18.84 -11.76
C ALA A 163 11.92 17.88 -10.64
N ALA A 164 10.83 18.14 -9.90
CA ALA A 164 10.31 17.24 -8.88
C ALA A 164 9.38 16.15 -9.44
N LEU A 165 8.54 16.47 -10.43
CA LEU A 165 7.43 15.61 -10.82
C LEU A 165 7.76 14.58 -11.90
N TRP A 166 8.84 14.76 -12.67
CA TRP A 166 9.20 13.82 -13.76
C TRP A 166 9.46 12.39 -13.27
N VAL A 167 9.90 12.22 -12.03
CA VAL A 167 10.17 10.90 -11.44
C VAL A 167 8.89 10.10 -11.17
N LEU A 168 7.74 10.78 -11.00
CA LEU A 168 6.47 10.12 -10.69
C LEU A 168 6.00 9.20 -11.82
N PRO A 169 5.85 9.67 -13.08
CA PRO A 169 5.46 8.80 -14.17
C PRO A 169 6.46 7.66 -14.40
N VAL A 170 7.76 7.89 -14.18
CA VAL A 170 8.79 6.86 -14.31
C VAL A 170 8.62 5.78 -13.23
N ALA A 171 8.45 6.16 -11.96
CA ALA A 171 8.23 5.22 -10.86
C ALA A 171 6.95 4.39 -11.07
N PHE A 172 5.84 5.03 -11.46
CA PHE A 172 4.59 4.33 -11.78
C PHE A 172 4.73 3.41 -13.01
N ALA A 173 5.49 3.81 -14.02
CA ALA A 173 5.77 2.96 -15.18
C ALA A 173 6.56 1.71 -14.79
N ILE A 174 7.61 1.83 -13.96
CA ILE A 174 8.41 0.68 -13.49
C ILE A 174 7.49 -0.34 -12.80
N VAL A 175 6.65 0.10 -11.84
CA VAL A 175 5.75 -0.80 -11.11
C VAL A 175 4.65 -1.33 -12.03
N GLY A 176 4.09 -0.52 -12.92
CA GLY A 176 3.06 -0.94 -13.87
C GLY A 176 3.56 -2.02 -14.84
N PHE A 177 4.77 -1.84 -15.41
CA PHE A 177 5.39 -2.84 -16.28
C PHE A 177 5.78 -4.12 -15.54
N SER A 178 6.17 -4.01 -14.27
CA SER A 178 6.51 -5.18 -13.45
C SER A 178 5.30 -6.01 -13.02
N ALA A 179 4.08 -5.45 -13.02
CA ALA A 179 2.89 -6.09 -12.49
C ALA A 179 2.63 -7.48 -13.08
N LYS A 180 2.76 -7.63 -14.42
CA LYS A 180 2.59 -8.92 -15.10
C LYS A 180 3.67 -9.94 -14.73
N ILE A 181 4.90 -9.48 -14.53
CA ILE A 181 6.02 -10.34 -14.10
C ILE A 181 5.78 -10.80 -12.66
N GLN A 182 5.38 -9.88 -11.78
CA GLN A 182 5.07 -10.17 -10.39
C GLN A 182 3.88 -11.14 -10.26
N GLU A 183 2.82 -10.96 -11.06
CA GLU A 183 1.67 -11.86 -11.09
C GLU A 183 2.11 -13.29 -11.46
N ASN A 184 2.94 -13.46 -12.50
CA ASN A 184 3.46 -14.75 -12.90
C ASN A 184 4.37 -15.41 -11.84
N LEU A 185 5.25 -14.61 -11.19
CA LEU A 185 6.10 -15.09 -10.10
C LEU A 185 5.26 -15.54 -8.90
N ASN A 186 4.25 -14.76 -8.53
CA ASN A 186 3.37 -15.06 -7.42
C ASN A 186 2.51 -16.32 -7.70
N GLN A 187 2.00 -16.48 -8.93
CA GLN A 187 1.23 -17.65 -9.33
C GLN A 187 2.08 -18.92 -9.22
N LYS A 188 3.31 -18.91 -9.77
CA LYS A 188 4.23 -20.04 -9.66
C LYS A 188 4.63 -20.36 -8.21
N ALA A 189 4.76 -19.36 -7.36
CA ALA A 189 5.02 -19.56 -5.93
C ALA A 189 3.79 -20.19 -5.23
N MET A 190 2.58 -19.77 -5.61
CA MET A 190 1.34 -20.35 -5.08
C MET A 190 1.18 -21.80 -5.48
N ASP A 191 1.41 -22.16 -6.74
CA ASP A 191 1.30 -23.53 -7.24
C ASP A 191 2.21 -24.50 -6.44
N VAL A 192 3.45 -24.07 -6.17
CA VAL A 192 4.41 -24.87 -5.39
C VAL A 192 3.99 -24.96 -3.90
N LYS A 193 3.42 -23.87 -3.34
CA LYS A 193 2.88 -23.88 -1.97
C LYS A 193 1.71 -24.86 -1.84
N MET A 194 0.80 -24.88 -2.80
CA MET A 194 -0.32 -25.82 -2.81
C MET A 194 0.16 -27.25 -2.91
N ALA A 195 1.07 -27.57 -3.85
CA ALA A 195 1.65 -28.91 -3.98
C ALA A 195 2.40 -29.38 -2.72
N CYS A 196 2.96 -28.45 -1.94
CA CYS A 196 3.57 -28.76 -0.65
C CYS A 196 2.50 -29.02 0.42
N ALA A 197 1.45 -28.20 0.46
CA ALA A 197 0.33 -28.37 1.40
C ALA A 197 -0.38 -29.71 1.18
N ASP A 198 -0.62 -30.10 -0.08
CA ASP A 198 -1.18 -31.41 -0.45
C ASP A 198 -0.28 -32.55 0.07
N GLY A 199 1.02 -32.42 -0.09
CA GLY A 199 1.97 -33.44 0.41
C GLY A 199 2.01 -33.52 1.95
N ILE A 200 1.85 -32.41 2.65
CA ILE A 200 1.74 -32.40 4.12
C ILE A 200 0.43 -33.07 4.55
N GLN A 201 -0.69 -32.73 3.89
CA GLN A 201 -1.98 -33.32 4.17
C GLN A 201 -1.94 -34.84 3.95
N GLU A 202 -1.44 -35.32 2.81
CA GLU A 202 -1.25 -36.73 2.50
C GLU A 202 -0.40 -37.45 3.59
N CYS A 203 0.67 -36.80 4.06
CA CYS A 203 1.51 -37.32 5.14
C CYS A 203 0.73 -37.54 6.43
N ILE A 204 -0.12 -36.56 6.80
CA ILE A 204 -0.94 -36.63 8.01
C ILE A 204 -1.99 -37.74 7.89
N GLU A 205 -2.67 -37.83 6.75
CA GLU A 205 -3.71 -38.82 6.50
C GLU A 205 -3.16 -40.24 6.49
N THR A 206 -1.96 -40.43 5.91
CA THR A 206 -1.34 -41.76 5.74
C THR A 206 -0.29 -42.11 6.81
N VAL A 207 -0.14 -41.29 7.86
CA VAL A 207 0.93 -41.46 8.88
C VAL A 207 0.93 -42.84 9.53
N ARG A 208 -0.24 -43.45 9.75
CA ARG A 208 -0.36 -44.79 10.32
C ARG A 208 0.20 -45.85 9.37
N ASP A 209 -0.13 -45.74 8.08
CA ASP A 209 0.31 -46.69 7.05
C ASP A 209 1.81 -46.55 6.78
N LEU A 210 2.34 -45.32 6.77
CA LEU A 210 3.74 -45.02 6.64
C LEU A 210 4.56 -45.67 7.80
N LYS A 211 4.05 -45.54 9.05
CA LYS A 211 4.66 -46.16 10.23
C LYS A 211 4.59 -47.68 10.19
N ALA A 212 3.44 -48.23 9.82
CA ALA A 212 3.24 -49.67 9.73
C ALA A 212 4.19 -50.34 8.72
N ASN A 213 4.58 -49.63 7.67
CA ASN A 213 5.47 -50.11 6.59
C ASN A 213 6.91 -49.62 6.69
N ASN A 214 7.30 -48.91 7.76
CA ASN A 214 8.61 -48.25 7.95
C ASN A 214 9.02 -47.37 6.75
N ALA A 215 8.05 -46.70 6.13
CA ALA A 215 8.21 -45.89 4.92
C ALA A 215 8.37 -44.38 5.18
N GLU A 216 8.39 -43.94 6.47
CA GLU A 216 8.38 -42.54 6.85
C GLU A 216 9.57 -41.77 6.28
N GLN A 217 10.76 -42.35 6.37
CA GLN A 217 11.98 -41.66 5.91
C GLN A 217 11.98 -41.44 4.39
N ALA A 218 11.49 -42.41 3.62
CA ALA A 218 11.37 -42.29 2.16
C ALA A 218 10.37 -41.20 1.76
N TYR A 219 9.21 -41.16 2.44
CA TYR A 219 8.18 -40.16 2.24
C TYR A 219 8.66 -38.77 2.61
N LEU A 220 9.28 -38.63 3.79
CA LEU A 220 9.81 -37.35 4.30
C LEU A 220 10.88 -36.74 3.37
N LYS A 221 11.73 -37.56 2.73
CA LYS A 221 12.66 -37.06 1.70
C LYS A 221 11.93 -36.44 0.50
N GLY A 222 10.81 -37.04 0.10
CA GLY A 222 9.94 -36.47 -0.94
C GLY A 222 9.30 -35.14 -0.53
N LEU A 223 8.80 -35.08 0.68
CA LEU A 223 8.20 -33.87 1.27
C LEU A 223 9.24 -32.77 1.46
N GLU A 224 10.46 -33.09 1.90
CA GLU A 224 11.57 -32.14 2.02
C GLU A 224 11.88 -31.45 0.68
N LYS A 225 11.85 -32.20 -0.44
CA LYS A 225 12.02 -31.61 -1.77
C LYS A 225 10.92 -30.60 -2.10
N LYS A 226 9.66 -30.89 -1.73
CA LYS A 226 8.54 -29.97 -1.93
C LYS A 226 8.72 -28.71 -1.06
N ILE A 227 9.15 -28.84 0.19
CA ILE A 227 9.43 -27.72 1.11
C ILE A 227 10.57 -26.85 0.57
N ARG A 228 11.67 -27.43 0.13
CA ARG A 228 12.79 -26.69 -0.49
C ARG A 228 12.38 -25.99 -1.79
N ALA A 229 11.47 -26.59 -2.57
CA ALA A 229 10.93 -25.94 -3.75
C ALA A 229 10.08 -24.71 -3.38
N VAL A 230 9.30 -24.76 -2.29
CA VAL A 230 8.58 -23.60 -1.75
C VAL A 230 9.54 -22.51 -1.31
N GLU A 231 10.58 -22.86 -0.55
CA GLU A 231 11.63 -21.94 -0.11
C GLU A 231 12.25 -21.20 -1.29
N HIS A 232 12.76 -21.95 -2.26
CA HIS A 232 13.41 -21.38 -3.45
C HIS A 232 12.47 -20.47 -4.25
N ARG A 233 11.22 -20.90 -4.46
CA ARG A 233 10.22 -20.07 -5.17
C ARG A 233 9.80 -18.84 -4.39
N SER A 234 9.70 -18.93 -3.06
CA SER A 234 9.41 -17.78 -2.21
C SER A 234 10.55 -16.75 -2.27
N ILE A 235 11.80 -17.19 -2.21
CA ILE A 235 12.98 -16.31 -2.36
C ILE A 235 12.94 -15.59 -3.72
N LEU A 236 12.69 -16.31 -4.81
CA LEU A 236 12.60 -15.70 -6.15
C LEU A 236 11.44 -14.73 -6.28
N ASN A 237 10.31 -15.02 -5.67
CA ASN A 237 9.14 -14.13 -5.67
C ASN A 237 9.42 -12.84 -4.89
N GLU A 238 9.95 -12.96 -3.67
CA GLU A 238 10.31 -11.81 -2.83
C GLU A 238 11.42 -10.96 -3.49
N PHE A 239 12.45 -11.59 -4.03
CA PHE A 239 13.52 -10.87 -4.73
C PHE A 239 13.00 -10.14 -5.96
N GLY A 240 12.14 -10.78 -6.76
CA GLY A 240 11.51 -10.16 -7.92
C GLY A 240 10.64 -8.95 -7.53
N LEU A 241 9.82 -9.10 -6.49
CA LEU A 241 8.99 -8.00 -5.96
C LEU A 241 9.87 -6.86 -5.44
N ALA A 242 10.85 -7.18 -4.59
CA ALA A 242 11.74 -6.19 -3.98
C ALA A 242 12.53 -5.41 -5.04
N ALA A 243 13.07 -6.08 -6.08
CA ALA A 243 13.86 -5.43 -7.12
C ALA A 243 13.09 -4.30 -7.82
N PHE A 244 11.83 -4.52 -8.20
CA PHE A 244 11.02 -3.50 -8.88
C PHE A 244 10.58 -2.38 -7.93
N VAL A 245 10.15 -2.73 -6.72
CA VAL A 245 9.70 -1.73 -5.73
C VAL A 245 10.85 -0.86 -5.26
N VAL A 246 12.02 -1.47 -4.99
CA VAL A 246 13.22 -0.72 -4.60
C VAL A 246 13.69 0.17 -5.74
N SER A 247 13.68 -0.32 -7.00
CA SER A 247 14.06 0.49 -8.16
C SER A 247 13.13 1.71 -8.32
N ALA A 248 11.82 1.54 -8.18
CA ALA A 248 10.87 2.64 -8.23
C ALA A 248 11.11 3.64 -7.07
N SER A 249 11.39 3.16 -5.87
CA SER A 249 11.70 3.98 -4.70
C SER A 249 13.01 4.77 -4.88
N LEU A 250 14.02 4.16 -5.50
CA LEU A 250 15.27 4.85 -5.84
C LEU A 250 15.05 5.97 -6.87
N VAL A 251 14.22 5.72 -7.88
CA VAL A 251 13.83 6.76 -8.85
C VAL A 251 13.15 7.94 -8.16
N LEU A 252 12.23 7.70 -7.21
CA LEU A 252 11.63 8.79 -6.43
C LEU A 252 12.68 9.61 -5.68
N LYS A 253 13.67 8.96 -5.07
CA LYS A 253 14.76 9.67 -4.36
C LYS A 253 15.65 10.48 -5.31
N LEU A 254 15.83 10.06 -6.56
CA LEU A 254 16.52 10.86 -7.57
C LEU A 254 15.80 12.19 -7.85
N GLY A 255 14.49 12.26 -7.65
CA GLY A 255 13.73 13.50 -7.75
C GLY A 255 14.21 14.58 -6.78
N ILE A 256 14.64 14.22 -5.56
CA ILE A 256 15.23 15.19 -4.62
C ILE A 256 16.56 15.73 -5.18
N ALA A 257 17.38 14.84 -5.75
CA ALA A 257 18.65 15.24 -6.33
C ALA A 257 18.45 16.16 -7.55
N THR A 258 17.47 15.87 -8.42
CA THR A 258 17.17 16.75 -9.57
C THR A 258 16.65 18.11 -9.14
N VAL A 259 15.80 18.16 -8.12
CA VAL A 259 15.34 19.44 -7.52
C VAL A 259 16.50 20.22 -6.93
N ALA A 260 17.44 19.56 -6.24
CA ALA A 260 18.62 20.23 -5.69
C ALA A 260 19.53 20.79 -6.80
N LEU A 261 19.78 20.02 -7.87
CA LEU A 261 20.61 20.46 -9.00
C LEU A 261 19.97 21.61 -9.76
N VAL A 262 18.72 21.48 -10.18
CA VAL A 262 17.99 22.54 -10.91
C VAL A 262 17.85 23.78 -10.04
N GLY A 263 17.53 23.62 -8.77
CA GLY A 263 17.41 24.72 -7.82
C GLY A 263 18.72 25.45 -7.60
N ALA A 264 19.85 24.74 -7.49
CA ALA A 264 21.16 25.35 -7.38
C ALA A 264 21.51 26.20 -8.61
N VAL A 265 21.22 25.70 -9.83
CA VAL A 265 21.42 26.44 -11.07
C VAL A 265 20.56 27.71 -11.10
N LEU A 266 19.27 27.59 -10.75
CA LEU A 266 18.35 28.74 -10.72
C LEU A 266 18.72 29.79 -9.66
N LEU A 267 19.26 29.34 -8.51
CA LEU A 267 19.81 30.23 -7.49
C LEU A 267 21.02 30.99 -8.00
N MET A 268 21.98 30.32 -8.65
CA MET A 268 23.17 30.97 -9.22
C MET A 268 22.80 31.99 -10.31
N GLN A 269 21.72 31.76 -11.04
CA GLN A 269 21.18 32.69 -12.03
C GLN A 269 20.38 33.85 -11.40
N GLY A 270 20.20 33.86 -10.08
CA GLY A 270 19.39 34.87 -9.38
C GLY A 270 17.90 34.82 -9.67
N SER A 271 17.42 33.75 -10.35
CA SER A 271 16.02 33.62 -10.78
C SER A 271 15.13 32.90 -9.75
N LEU A 272 15.71 32.38 -8.66
CA LEU A 272 15.03 31.71 -7.58
C LEU A 272 15.50 32.25 -6.21
N SER A 273 14.60 32.43 -5.26
CA SER A 273 14.99 32.79 -3.89
C SER A 273 15.47 31.55 -3.11
N VAL A 274 16.43 31.78 -2.20
CA VAL A 274 16.93 30.73 -1.30
C VAL A 274 15.79 30.09 -0.50
N LEU A 275 14.83 30.91 -0.08
CA LEU A 275 13.66 30.46 0.69
C LEU A 275 12.77 29.53 -0.13
N THR A 276 12.49 29.86 -1.40
CA THR A 276 11.72 29.02 -2.32
C THR A 276 12.44 27.70 -2.60
N PHE A 277 13.75 27.75 -2.81
CA PHE A 277 14.56 26.54 -3.00
C PHE A 277 14.46 25.59 -1.78
N PHE A 278 14.62 26.13 -0.59
CA PHE A 278 14.51 25.35 0.64
C PHE A 278 13.12 24.76 0.84
N MET A 279 12.06 25.55 0.54
CA MET A 279 10.68 25.06 0.55
C MET A 279 10.48 23.87 -0.40
N PHE A 280 10.99 23.96 -1.63
CA PHE A 280 10.86 22.85 -2.59
C PHE A 280 11.54 21.57 -2.09
N LEU A 281 12.75 21.66 -1.53
CA LEU A 281 13.44 20.50 -0.96
C LEU A 281 12.64 19.85 0.15
N LEU A 282 12.05 20.64 1.05
CA LEU A 282 11.24 20.12 2.16
C LEU A 282 9.94 19.49 1.68
N VAL A 283 9.20 20.18 0.80
CA VAL A 283 7.91 19.66 0.28
C VAL A 283 8.13 18.38 -0.50
N VAL A 284 9.15 18.36 -1.39
CA VAL A 284 9.43 17.21 -2.26
C VAL A 284 9.90 16.01 -1.43
N SER A 285 10.69 16.20 -0.40
CA SER A 285 11.09 15.11 0.50
C SER A 285 9.89 14.44 1.17
N ARG A 286 8.86 15.22 1.54
CA ARG A 286 7.63 14.72 2.14
C ARG A 286 6.61 14.18 1.12
N LEU A 287 6.63 14.71 -0.10
CA LEU A 287 5.73 14.29 -1.17
C LEU A 287 5.93 12.83 -1.57
N TYR A 288 7.18 12.35 -1.54
CA TYR A 288 7.51 11.00 -1.99
C TYR A 288 7.22 9.92 -0.96
N ASP A 289 7.17 10.24 0.34
CA ASP A 289 6.95 9.25 1.41
C ASP A 289 5.62 8.47 1.24
N PRO A 290 4.44 9.11 1.10
CA PRO A 290 3.18 8.40 0.91
C PRO A 290 3.14 7.62 -0.41
N LEU A 291 3.81 8.12 -1.45
CA LEU A 291 3.88 7.45 -2.74
C LEU A 291 4.74 6.19 -2.69
N GLN A 292 5.83 6.20 -1.94
CA GLN A 292 6.67 5.02 -1.77
C GLN A 292 5.90 3.89 -1.09
N GLY A 293 5.13 4.18 -0.03
CA GLY A 293 4.22 3.21 0.60
C GLY A 293 3.15 2.71 -0.37
N ALA A 294 2.53 3.61 -1.12
CA ALA A 294 1.51 3.27 -2.12
C ALA A 294 2.04 2.36 -3.24
N LEU A 295 3.26 2.59 -3.72
CA LEU A 295 3.91 1.74 -4.73
C LEU A 295 4.20 0.33 -4.20
N GLN A 296 4.61 0.20 -2.92
CA GLN A 296 4.80 -1.10 -2.26
C GLN A 296 3.50 -1.90 -2.21
N ASN A 297 2.38 -1.23 -1.98
CA ASN A 297 1.06 -1.85 -1.86
C ASN A 297 0.36 -2.10 -3.21
N LEU A 298 0.87 -1.53 -4.31
CA LEU A 298 0.23 -1.62 -5.63
C LEU A 298 0.10 -3.07 -6.12
N ALA A 299 1.11 -3.91 -5.90
CA ALA A 299 1.06 -5.32 -6.24
C ALA A 299 -0.04 -6.07 -5.47
N ALA A 300 -0.22 -5.75 -4.18
CA ALA A 300 -1.31 -6.29 -3.37
C ALA A 300 -2.68 -5.82 -3.86
N VAL A 301 -2.82 -4.58 -4.30
CA VAL A 301 -4.07 -4.07 -4.90
C VAL A 301 -4.40 -4.79 -6.21
N ILE A 302 -3.40 -5.14 -7.03
CA ILE A 302 -3.60 -5.90 -8.26
C ILE A 302 -4.10 -7.32 -7.93
N SER A 303 -3.49 -8.01 -6.97
CA SER A 303 -3.89 -9.36 -6.56
C SER A 303 -5.28 -9.43 -5.90
N THR A 304 -5.77 -8.32 -5.33
CA THR A 304 -7.14 -8.21 -4.79
C THR A 304 -8.20 -8.59 -5.82
N ARG A 305 -7.98 -8.30 -7.11
CA ARG A 305 -8.94 -8.64 -8.18
C ARG A 305 -9.08 -10.15 -8.37
N THR A 306 -7.99 -10.90 -8.24
CA THR A 306 -7.99 -12.36 -8.35
C THR A 306 -8.76 -13.00 -7.20
N ASN A 307 -8.55 -12.53 -5.97
CA ASN A 307 -9.26 -13.04 -4.79
C ASN A 307 -10.77 -12.73 -4.84
N ILE A 308 -11.16 -11.56 -5.36
CA ILE A 308 -12.57 -11.23 -5.56
C ILE A 308 -13.22 -12.17 -6.61
N ALA A 309 -12.49 -12.49 -7.69
CA ALA A 309 -13.00 -13.39 -8.73
C ALA A 309 -13.22 -14.83 -8.22
N ARG A 310 -12.47 -15.27 -7.21
CA ARG A 310 -12.67 -16.58 -6.54
C ARG A 310 -13.90 -16.60 -5.62
N MET A 311 -14.31 -15.44 -5.11
CA MET A 311 -15.44 -15.30 -4.17
C MET A 311 -16.79 -15.07 -4.85
N ASN A 312 -16.79 -14.69 -6.14
CA ASN A 312 -17.99 -14.50 -6.97
C ASN A 312 -18.29 -15.75 -7.82
#